data_567619efc97417e2f043e8ca617f560c
#
_entry.id   567619efc97417e2f043e8ca617f560c
#
_cell.length_a   1.000
_cell.length_b   1.000
_cell.length_c   1.000
_cell.angle_alpha   90.00
_cell.angle_beta   90.00
_cell.angle_gamma   90.00
#
_symmetry.space_group_name_H-M   'P 1'
#
loop_
_entity.id
_entity.type
_entity.pdbx_description
1 polymer ?
#
loop_
_entity_poly.entity_id
_entity_poly.type
_entity_poly.pdbx_seq_one_letter_code
_entity_poly.pdbx_strand_id
1 'polypeptide(L)'
;ARRLLDKEISDGVFIEDKDNAYYIYELTMDGRVQTGIVACASIDDYLNNIIKKHEKTRADKELDRINHVDRTSAQTGPIFLAYRANEKIKDIICTVKEHPPIYDFVCDDDEIRHRVFKVSEQKDIDGIREAFDSINSIYIADGHHRAASAVKVGLKRREEHPDYTGKEEFNYFLSVLFPDEELMIMPYNRVVKDLNGLTKEEFFNAVSKYFDIEPRGKKAFYPEHKGEFGMYLGDEWYLLSAKESILSEDPVDGLDVAVLQDFLLTPILGIGDPRVDKRIDFIGGIRGLKELEDRVHNDMAIAFSMFPTSISELFDVADADMLMLSLIHISEPTRPLYIS
;
A
#
# COMPACT_ATOMS: atom_id res chain seq x y z
N ALA A 1 4.35 -0.37 -26.37
CA ALA A 1 4.18 -1.45 -25.39
C ALA A 1 3.80 -2.76 -26.12
N ARG A 2 2.63 -2.88 -26.80
CA ARG A 2 2.17 -4.15 -27.42
C ARG A 2 3.21 -4.81 -28.33
N ARG A 3 3.80 -4.07 -29.30
CA ARG A 3 4.84 -4.62 -30.21
C ARG A 3 6.08 -5.15 -29.47
N LEU A 4 6.45 -4.53 -28.35
CA LEU A 4 7.57 -5.00 -27.54
C LEU A 4 7.22 -6.31 -26.85
N LEU A 5 6.04 -6.38 -26.24
CA LEU A 5 5.53 -7.60 -25.61
C LEU A 5 5.45 -8.76 -26.62
N ASP A 6 4.88 -8.52 -27.80
CA ASP A 6 4.78 -9.54 -28.86
C ASP A 6 6.17 -10.04 -29.31
N LYS A 7 7.15 -9.11 -29.38
CA LYS A 7 8.53 -9.47 -29.69
C LYS A 7 9.16 -10.33 -28.58
N GLU A 8 9.02 -9.94 -27.33
CA GLU A 8 9.59 -10.67 -26.19
C GLU A 8 8.97 -12.08 -26.05
N ILE A 9 7.66 -12.23 -26.36
CA ILE A 9 7.02 -13.54 -26.44
C ILE A 9 7.60 -14.36 -27.61
N SER A 10 7.75 -13.75 -28.79
CA SER A 10 8.30 -14.44 -29.96
C SER A 10 9.76 -14.83 -29.80
N ASP A 11 10.53 -14.03 -29.06
CA ASP A 11 11.94 -14.28 -28.77
C ASP A 11 12.12 -15.30 -27.60
N GLY A 12 11.03 -15.75 -26.97
CA GLY A 12 11.04 -16.70 -25.87
C GLY A 12 11.53 -16.09 -24.52
N VAL A 13 11.50 -14.77 -24.39
CA VAL A 13 11.78 -14.07 -23.13
C VAL A 13 10.64 -14.33 -22.15
N PHE A 14 9.39 -14.21 -22.64
CA PHE A 14 8.21 -14.64 -21.90
C PHE A 14 7.74 -16.00 -22.41
N ILE A 15 7.52 -16.91 -21.47
CA ILE A 15 7.05 -18.28 -21.75
C ILE A 15 5.73 -18.47 -21.02
N GLU A 16 4.71 -18.90 -21.72
CA GLU A 16 3.43 -19.25 -21.13
C GLU A 16 3.51 -20.66 -20.54
N ASP A 17 3.08 -20.79 -19.28
CA ASP A 17 2.92 -22.10 -18.65
C ASP A 17 1.76 -22.86 -19.30
N LYS A 18 1.93 -24.16 -19.49
CA LYS A 18 0.93 -25.01 -20.16
C LYS A 18 -0.29 -25.31 -19.28
N ASP A 19 -0.06 -25.34 -17.97
CA ASP A 19 -1.06 -25.69 -16.97
C ASP A 19 -1.37 -24.50 -16.09
N ASN A 20 -2.64 -24.37 -15.70
CA ASN A 20 -3.05 -23.39 -14.71
C ASN A 20 -2.43 -23.74 -13.36
N ALA A 21 -1.76 -22.77 -12.76
CA ALA A 21 -1.08 -22.94 -11.47
C ALA A 21 -1.20 -21.66 -10.62
N TYR A 22 -1.11 -21.81 -9.31
CA TYR A 22 -0.74 -20.72 -8.43
C TYR A 22 0.78 -20.67 -8.30
N TYR A 23 1.29 -19.49 -7.87
CA TYR A 23 2.70 -19.36 -7.54
C TYR A 23 2.82 -18.77 -6.15
N ILE A 24 3.82 -19.25 -5.41
CA ILE A 24 4.22 -18.61 -4.15
C ILE A 24 5.33 -17.64 -4.48
N TYR A 25 5.13 -16.38 -4.13
CA TYR A 25 6.10 -15.32 -4.33
C TYR A 25 6.64 -14.85 -3.00
N GLU A 26 7.93 -15.03 -2.79
CA GLU A 26 8.62 -14.66 -1.58
C GLU A 26 9.64 -13.57 -1.84
N LEU A 27 9.63 -12.58 -0.97
CA LEU A 27 10.48 -11.42 -0.98
C LEU A 27 11.27 -11.34 0.32
N THR A 28 12.57 -11.06 0.22
CA THR A 28 13.40 -10.81 1.40
C THR A 28 14.11 -9.47 1.27
N MET A 29 13.83 -8.55 2.20
CA MET A 29 14.45 -7.23 2.31
C MET A 29 14.93 -7.03 3.76
N ASP A 30 16.19 -6.68 3.96
CA ASP A 30 16.80 -6.44 5.28
C ASP A 30 16.57 -7.59 6.29
N GLY A 31 16.58 -8.83 5.80
CA GLY A 31 16.35 -10.03 6.60
C GLY A 31 14.87 -10.33 6.90
N ARG A 32 13.94 -9.44 6.53
CA ARG A 32 12.51 -9.67 6.63
C ARG A 32 11.99 -10.40 5.39
N VAL A 33 11.26 -11.46 5.63
CA VAL A 33 10.64 -12.28 4.58
C VAL A 33 9.14 -11.95 4.49
N GLN A 34 8.63 -11.80 3.28
CA GLN A 34 7.20 -11.69 2.98
C GLN A 34 6.83 -12.71 1.92
N THR A 35 5.77 -13.46 2.13
CA THR A 35 5.34 -14.55 1.24
C THR A 35 3.89 -14.35 0.83
N GLY A 36 3.64 -14.26 -0.46
CA GLY A 36 2.29 -14.11 -1.02
C GLY A 36 1.98 -15.16 -2.08
N ILE A 37 0.70 -15.28 -2.41
CA ILE A 37 0.20 -16.14 -3.48
C ILE A 37 -0.07 -15.29 -4.72
N VAL A 38 0.54 -15.65 -5.85
CA VAL A 38 0.22 -15.07 -7.15
C VAL A 38 -0.98 -15.81 -7.74
N ALA A 39 -2.03 -15.08 -8.01
CA ALA A 39 -3.29 -15.58 -8.55
C ALA A 39 -4.01 -14.53 -9.39
N CYS A 40 -5.01 -14.97 -10.15
CA CYS A 40 -5.94 -14.11 -10.85
C CYS A 40 -7.18 -13.88 -9.96
N ALA A 41 -7.44 -12.63 -9.58
CA ALA A 41 -8.62 -12.23 -8.83
C ALA A 41 -9.75 -11.80 -9.77
N SER A 42 -11.00 -12.09 -9.39
CA SER A 42 -12.18 -11.81 -10.23
C SER A 42 -12.55 -10.32 -10.22
N ILE A 43 -12.90 -9.77 -11.40
CA ILE A 43 -13.50 -8.44 -11.46
C ILE A 43 -14.87 -8.39 -10.77
N ASP A 44 -15.60 -9.52 -10.70
CA ASP A 44 -16.89 -9.58 -10.03
C ASP A 44 -16.73 -9.45 -8.50
N ASP A 45 -15.66 -10.00 -7.92
CA ASP A 45 -15.36 -9.83 -6.50
C ASP A 45 -15.05 -8.37 -6.16
N TYR A 46 -14.41 -7.64 -7.08
CA TYR A 46 -14.21 -6.20 -6.94
C TYR A 46 -15.55 -5.43 -7.04
N LEU A 47 -16.43 -5.79 -7.98
CA LEU A 47 -17.74 -5.15 -8.17
C LEU A 47 -18.70 -5.43 -7.01
N ASN A 48 -18.66 -6.64 -6.45
CA ASN A 48 -19.49 -7.08 -5.33
C ASN A 48 -18.90 -6.72 -3.96
N ASN A 49 -17.83 -5.93 -3.92
CA ASN A 49 -17.17 -5.47 -2.69
C ASN A 49 -16.64 -6.60 -1.79
N ILE A 50 -16.34 -7.77 -2.37
CA ILE A 50 -15.55 -8.83 -1.72
C ILE A 50 -14.09 -8.38 -1.68
N ILE A 51 -13.60 -7.78 -2.79
CA ILE A 51 -12.33 -7.07 -2.81
C ILE A 51 -12.58 -5.63 -2.43
N LYS A 52 -12.24 -5.30 -1.18
CA LYS A 52 -12.53 -4.02 -0.53
C LYS A 52 -11.50 -2.95 -0.90
N LYS A 53 -11.97 -1.72 -0.94
CA LYS A 53 -11.21 -0.52 -1.31
C LYS A 53 -11.21 0.45 -0.15
N HIS A 54 -10.10 1.12 0.10
CA HIS A 54 -9.98 2.17 1.11
C HIS A 54 -9.50 3.51 0.54
N GLU A 55 -9.30 3.59 -0.80
CA GLU A 55 -8.80 4.78 -1.48
C GLU A 55 -9.64 5.13 -2.71
N LYS A 56 -9.88 6.44 -2.93
CA LYS A 56 -10.49 6.94 -4.17
C LYS A 56 -9.45 7.02 -5.28
N THR A 57 -9.80 6.46 -6.42
CA THR A 57 -8.96 6.54 -7.62
C THR A 57 -9.13 7.87 -8.36
N ARG A 58 -8.07 8.32 -9.04
CA ARG A 58 -8.07 9.54 -9.85
C ARG A 58 -8.30 9.19 -11.32
N ALA A 59 -9.27 9.86 -11.96
CA ALA A 59 -9.68 9.58 -13.33
C ALA A 59 -8.56 9.76 -14.37
N ASP A 60 -7.65 10.73 -14.18
CA ASP A 60 -6.50 10.95 -15.06
C ASP A 60 -5.51 9.78 -15.08
N LYS A 61 -5.17 9.26 -13.89
CA LYS A 61 -4.30 8.09 -13.74
C LYS A 61 -4.94 6.79 -14.21
N GLU A 62 -6.25 6.64 -14.01
CA GLU A 62 -6.98 5.48 -14.50
C GLU A 62 -6.99 5.41 -16.03
N LEU A 63 -7.21 6.53 -16.72
CA LEU A 63 -7.28 6.56 -18.17
C LEU A 63 -6.00 6.07 -18.84
N ASP A 64 -4.83 6.45 -18.31
CA ASP A 64 -3.55 5.96 -18.80
C ASP A 64 -3.43 4.43 -18.64
N ARG A 65 -3.81 3.89 -17.47
CA ARG A 65 -3.78 2.45 -17.19
C ARG A 65 -4.82 1.67 -18.01
N ILE A 66 -6.02 2.20 -18.18
CA ILE A 66 -7.04 1.62 -19.08
C ILE A 66 -6.47 1.48 -20.49
N ASN A 67 -5.90 2.55 -21.05
CA ASN A 67 -5.30 2.54 -22.37
C ASN A 67 -4.15 1.52 -22.49
N HIS A 68 -3.35 1.37 -21.42
CA HIS A 68 -2.27 0.41 -21.40
C HIS A 68 -2.81 -1.03 -21.45
N VAL A 69 -3.69 -1.42 -20.54
CA VAL A 69 -4.28 -2.77 -20.46
C VAL A 69 -5.08 -3.09 -21.73
N ASP A 70 -5.88 -2.16 -22.22
CA ASP A 70 -6.71 -2.36 -23.41
C ASP A 70 -5.85 -2.59 -24.67
N ARG A 71 -4.76 -1.84 -24.82
CA ARG A 71 -3.85 -1.97 -25.98
C ARG A 71 -2.92 -3.17 -25.92
N THR A 72 -2.44 -3.52 -24.73
CA THR A 72 -1.53 -4.65 -24.56
C THR A 72 -2.27 -5.98 -24.47
N SER A 73 -3.53 -5.97 -24.06
CA SER A 73 -4.29 -7.15 -23.64
C SER A 73 -3.50 -7.99 -22.61
N ALA A 74 -2.76 -7.32 -21.75
CA ALA A 74 -1.92 -7.95 -20.74
C ALA A 74 -1.84 -7.07 -19.48
N GLN A 75 -1.67 -7.72 -18.35
CA GLN A 75 -1.43 -7.09 -17.08
C GLN A 75 0.05 -7.27 -16.73
N THR A 76 0.83 -6.21 -16.85
CA THR A 76 2.29 -6.22 -16.73
C THR A 76 2.79 -6.00 -15.30
N GLY A 77 1.88 -5.79 -14.35
CA GLY A 77 2.21 -5.65 -12.94
C GLY A 77 1.07 -6.12 -12.05
N PRO A 78 1.34 -7.01 -11.10
CA PRO A 78 0.32 -7.53 -10.22
C PRO A 78 -0.27 -6.43 -9.32
N ILE A 79 -1.52 -6.64 -8.90
CA ILE A 79 -2.18 -5.84 -7.89
C ILE A 79 -1.86 -6.45 -6.54
N PHE A 80 -1.49 -5.62 -5.59
CA PHE A 80 -1.16 -6.06 -4.24
C PHE A 80 -2.44 -6.15 -3.41
N LEU A 81 -2.80 -7.37 -3.05
CA LEU A 81 -3.96 -7.67 -2.21
C LEU A 81 -3.50 -8.19 -0.85
N ALA A 82 -4.34 -7.99 0.15
CA ALA A 82 -4.16 -8.49 1.50
C ALA A 82 -5.38 -9.32 1.90
N TYR A 83 -5.18 -10.31 2.76
CA TYR A 83 -6.24 -11.10 3.36
C TYR A 83 -5.92 -11.40 4.82
N ARG A 84 -6.96 -11.65 5.64
CA ARG A 84 -6.76 -12.10 7.02
C ARG A 84 -6.16 -13.48 7.01
N ALA A 85 -5.06 -13.69 7.75
CA ALA A 85 -4.29 -14.92 7.76
C ALA A 85 -5.17 -16.18 7.91
N ASN A 86 -4.80 -17.23 7.18
CA ASN A 86 -5.51 -18.50 7.17
C ASN A 86 -4.50 -19.65 7.30
N GLU A 87 -4.64 -20.46 8.36
CA GLU A 87 -3.68 -21.52 8.67
C GLU A 87 -3.56 -22.57 7.56
N LYS A 88 -4.67 -22.92 6.87
CA LYS A 88 -4.63 -23.88 5.76
C LYS A 88 -3.77 -23.38 4.60
N ILE A 89 -3.87 -22.09 4.28
CA ILE A 89 -3.04 -21.46 3.23
C ILE A 89 -1.57 -21.47 3.67
N LYS A 90 -1.30 -21.11 4.91
CA LYS A 90 0.04 -21.10 5.50
C LYS A 90 0.71 -22.47 5.44
N ASP A 91 0.01 -23.52 5.81
CA ASP A 91 0.51 -24.89 5.76
C ASP A 91 0.86 -25.31 4.32
N ILE A 92 0.01 -24.97 3.35
CA ILE A 92 0.26 -25.27 1.94
C ILE A 92 1.50 -24.49 1.45
N ILE A 93 1.62 -23.21 1.78
CA ILE A 93 2.79 -22.39 1.45
C ILE A 93 4.06 -23.03 2.02
N CYS A 94 4.05 -23.43 3.28
CA CYS A 94 5.19 -24.10 3.92
C CYS A 94 5.59 -25.37 3.16
N THR A 95 4.61 -26.22 2.83
CA THR A 95 4.84 -27.47 2.08
C THR A 95 5.43 -27.21 0.69
N VAL A 96 4.89 -26.25 -0.06
CA VAL A 96 5.38 -25.91 -1.40
C VAL A 96 6.80 -25.36 -1.36
N LYS A 97 7.15 -24.59 -0.33
CA LYS A 97 8.50 -24.03 -0.14
C LYS A 97 9.57 -25.05 0.25
N GLU A 98 9.21 -26.30 0.58
CA GLU A 98 10.17 -27.42 0.74
C GLU A 98 10.79 -27.83 -0.59
N HIS A 99 10.15 -27.50 -1.71
CA HIS A 99 10.67 -27.75 -3.06
C HIS A 99 11.58 -26.61 -3.55
N PRO A 100 12.47 -26.89 -4.52
CA PRO A 100 13.28 -25.83 -5.13
C PRO A 100 12.41 -24.75 -5.80
N PRO A 101 12.74 -23.47 -5.66
CA PRO A 101 12.06 -22.40 -6.37
C PRO A 101 12.36 -22.50 -7.89
N ILE A 102 11.40 -22.04 -8.71
CA ILE A 102 11.60 -21.90 -10.16
C ILE A 102 12.44 -20.66 -10.50
N TYR A 103 12.40 -19.65 -9.64
CA TYR A 103 13.26 -18.46 -9.70
C TYR A 103 13.81 -18.16 -8.30
N ASP A 104 15.10 -17.83 -8.22
CA ASP A 104 15.78 -17.38 -7.00
C ASP A 104 16.90 -16.44 -7.40
N PHE A 105 16.73 -15.15 -7.16
CA PHE A 105 17.72 -14.13 -7.50
C PHE A 105 17.64 -12.94 -6.55
N VAL A 106 18.70 -12.17 -6.49
CA VAL A 106 18.74 -10.87 -5.81
C VAL A 106 18.75 -9.79 -6.89
N CYS A 107 17.90 -8.79 -6.74
CA CYS A 107 17.88 -7.64 -7.65
C CYS A 107 19.05 -6.72 -7.31
N ASP A 108 19.82 -6.32 -8.33
CA ASP A 108 21.02 -5.48 -8.15
C ASP A 108 20.68 -4.03 -7.74
N ASP A 109 19.48 -3.55 -8.06
CA ASP A 109 19.09 -2.15 -7.85
C ASP A 109 18.64 -1.86 -6.40
N ASP A 110 18.06 -2.84 -5.71
CA ASP A 110 17.44 -2.66 -4.38
C ASP A 110 17.84 -3.72 -3.35
N GLU A 111 18.73 -4.67 -3.74
CA GLU A 111 19.21 -5.77 -2.90
C GLU A 111 18.11 -6.71 -2.37
N ILE A 112 16.92 -6.67 -2.98
CA ILE A 112 15.81 -7.54 -2.59
C ILE A 112 15.98 -8.91 -3.23
N ARG A 113 15.87 -9.98 -2.42
CA ARG A 113 15.84 -11.34 -2.93
C ARG A 113 14.42 -11.72 -3.32
N HIS A 114 14.28 -12.28 -4.50
CA HIS A 114 13.04 -12.78 -5.06
C HIS A 114 13.11 -14.28 -5.23
N ARG A 115 12.11 -14.99 -4.66
CA ARG A 115 11.93 -16.42 -4.90
C ARG A 115 10.52 -16.70 -5.39
N VAL A 116 10.39 -17.57 -6.38
CA VAL A 116 9.10 -17.99 -6.92
C VAL A 116 9.01 -19.49 -6.91
N PHE A 117 7.94 -20.04 -6.36
CA PHE A 117 7.66 -21.47 -6.33
C PHE A 117 6.36 -21.74 -7.07
N LYS A 118 6.32 -22.80 -7.86
CA LYS A 118 5.09 -23.22 -8.56
C LYS A 118 4.30 -24.20 -7.72
N VAL A 119 3.02 -23.95 -7.55
CA VAL A 119 2.08 -24.89 -6.92
C VAL A 119 1.56 -25.81 -8.01
N SER A 120 2.08 -27.05 -8.06
CA SER A 120 1.78 -28.01 -9.15
C SER A 120 0.83 -29.13 -8.73
N GLU A 121 0.79 -29.44 -7.43
CA GLU A 121 -0.02 -30.54 -6.92
C GLU A 121 -1.50 -30.16 -6.86
N GLN A 122 -2.38 -30.97 -7.47
CA GLN A 122 -3.81 -30.67 -7.53
C GLN A 122 -4.44 -30.48 -6.16
N LYS A 123 -4.02 -31.28 -5.15
CA LYS A 123 -4.48 -31.16 -3.75
C LYS A 123 -4.20 -29.78 -3.15
N ASP A 124 -3.04 -29.20 -3.49
CA ASP A 124 -2.63 -27.88 -2.96
C ASP A 124 -3.37 -26.76 -3.69
N ILE A 125 -3.56 -26.91 -5.00
CA ILE A 125 -4.39 -26.00 -5.81
C ILE A 125 -5.83 -25.97 -5.28
N ASP A 126 -6.43 -27.14 -5.07
CA ASP A 126 -7.80 -27.24 -4.54
C ASP A 126 -7.88 -26.73 -3.11
N GLY A 127 -6.85 -27.03 -2.28
CA GLY A 127 -6.74 -26.56 -0.91
C GLY A 127 -6.67 -25.03 -0.80
N ILE A 128 -5.90 -24.36 -1.67
CA ILE A 128 -5.83 -22.90 -1.75
C ILE A 128 -7.20 -22.35 -2.15
N ARG A 129 -7.84 -22.90 -3.19
CA ARG A 129 -9.16 -22.45 -3.64
C ARG A 129 -10.21 -22.55 -2.51
N GLU A 130 -10.33 -23.71 -1.89
CA GLU A 130 -11.27 -23.93 -0.77
C GLU A 130 -11.00 -22.97 0.41
N ALA A 131 -9.73 -22.69 0.70
CA ALA A 131 -9.38 -21.76 1.76
C ALA A 131 -9.81 -20.32 1.42
N PHE A 132 -9.57 -19.85 0.18
CA PHE A 132 -10.04 -18.54 -0.25
C PHE A 132 -11.57 -18.44 -0.34
N ASP A 133 -12.28 -19.52 -0.70
CA ASP A 133 -13.74 -19.57 -0.68
C ASP A 133 -14.32 -19.34 0.73
N SER A 134 -13.52 -19.60 1.78
CA SER A 134 -13.88 -19.33 3.18
C SER A 134 -13.57 -17.92 3.67
N ILE A 135 -12.82 -17.12 2.88
CA ILE A 135 -12.41 -15.76 3.23
C ILE A 135 -13.48 -14.78 2.73
N ASN A 136 -14.13 -14.08 3.65
CA ASN A 136 -15.25 -13.19 3.32
C ASN A 136 -14.81 -11.91 2.62
N SER A 137 -13.61 -11.43 2.87
CA SER A 137 -13.11 -10.17 2.33
C SER A 137 -11.62 -10.22 2.01
N ILE A 138 -11.26 -9.62 0.90
CA ILE A 138 -9.88 -9.36 0.47
C ILE A 138 -9.74 -7.85 0.36
N TYR A 139 -8.55 -7.31 0.59
CA TYR A 139 -8.31 -5.87 0.66
C TYR A 139 -7.27 -5.46 -0.36
N ILE A 140 -7.51 -4.36 -1.08
CA ILE A 140 -6.47 -3.80 -1.95
C ILE A 140 -5.45 -3.10 -1.05
N ALA A 141 -4.24 -3.63 -0.97
CA ALA A 141 -3.15 -3.01 -0.23
C ALA A 141 -2.45 -1.92 -1.07
N ASP A 142 -2.17 -2.21 -2.35
CA ASP A 142 -1.68 -1.23 -3.33
C ASP A 142 -2.20 -1.55 -4.73
N GLY A 143 -2.27 -0.53 -5.57
CA GLY A 143 -2.69 -0.68 -6.97
C GLY A 143 -4.17 -0.43 -7.21
N HIS A 144 -4.85 0.40 -6.42
CA HIS A 144 -6.25 0.78 -6.63
C HIS A 144 -6.53 1.26 -8.06
N HIS A 145 -5.64 2.07 -8.65
CA HIS A 145 -5.76 2.49 -10.05
C HIS A 145 -5.60 1.34 -11.04
N ARG A 146 -4.72 0.37 -10.76
CA ARG A 146 -4.53 -0.83 -11.60
C ARG A 146 -5.78 -1.71 -11.54
N ALA A 147 -6.32 -1.97 -10.34
CA ALA A 147 -7.54 -2.74 -10.14
C ALA A 147 -8.74 -2.08 -10.84
N ALA A 148 -9.00 -0.80 -10.58
CA ALA A 148 -10.10 -0.07 -11.22
C ALA A 148 -10.00 -0.08 -12.75
N SER A 149 -8.79 0.07 -13.30
CA SER A 149 -8.55 0.03 -14.74
C SER A 149 -8.79 -1.34 -15.35
N ALA A 150 -8.34 -2.42 -14.69
CA ALA A 150 -8.58 -3.79 -15.13
C ALA A 150 -10.07 -4.11 -15.15
N VAL A 151 -10.81 -3.71 -14.10
CA VAL A 151 -12.27 -3.87 -14.04
C VAL A 151 -12.97 -3.13 -15.17
N LYS A 152 -12.60 -1.86 -15.44
CA LYS A 152 -13.20 -1.08 -16.54
C LYS A 152 -12.94 -1.70 -17.92
N VAL A 153 -11.73 -2.22 -18.16
CA VAL A 153 -11.41 -2.93 -19.40
C VAL A 153 -12.19 -4.24 -19.49
N GLY A 154 -12.30 -4.98 -18.39
CA GLY A 154 -13.09 -6.21 -18.35
C GLY A 154 -14.57 -5.97 -18.69
N LEU A 155 -15.19 -4.95 -18.06
CA LEU A 155 -16.58 -4.56 -18.35
C LEU A 155 -16.77 -4.14 -19.81
N LYS A 156 -15.86 -3.31 -20.37
CA LYS A 156 -15.87 -2.95 -21.77
C LYS A 156 -15.85 -4.19 -22.67
N ARG A 157 -14.99 -5.17 -22.39
CA ARG A 157 -14.89 -6.39 -23.18
C ARG A 157 -16.11 -7.30 -23.02
N ARG A 158 -16.77 -7.33 -21.87
CA ARG A 158 -18.06 -8.00 -21.69
C ARG A 158 -19.15 -7.39 -22.59
N GLU A 159 -19.15 -6.06 -22.75
CA GLU A 159 -20.06 -5.38 -23.68
C GLU A 159 -19.75 -5.70 -25.14
N GLU A 160 -18.46 -5.81 -25.50
CA GLU A 160 -18.01 -6.18 -26.84
C GLU A 160 -18.25 -7.67 -27.16
N HIS A 161 -18.33 -8.53 -26.14
CA HIS A 161 -18.51 -9.98 -26.22
C HIS A 161 -19.68 -10.45 -25.33
N PRO A 162 -20.95 -10.15 -25.68
CA PRO A 162 -22.09 -10.42 -24.79
C PRO A 162 -22.37 -11.92 -24.55
N ASP A 163 -21.73 -12.78 -25.30
CA ASP A 163 -21.76 -14.24 -25.15
C ASP A 163 -20.64 -14.81 -24.28
N TYR A 164 -19.93 -13.96 -23.51
CA TYR A 164 -18.87 -14.39 -22.60
C TYR A 164 -19.38 -15.39 -21.56
N THR A 165 -18.53 -16.33 -21.18
CA THR A 165 -18.87 -17.44 -20.28
C THR A 165 -18.45 -17.20 -18.82
N GLY A 166 -17.68 -16.15 -18.57
CA GLY A 166 -17.07 -15.84 -17.28
C GLY A 166 -15.68 -16.45 -17.11
N LYS A 167 -15.20 -17.24 -18.07
CA LYS A 167 -13.88 -17.91 -18.01
C LYS A 167 -12.79 -17.15 -18.77
N GLU A 168 -13.17 -16.14 -19.53
CA GLU A 168 -12.25 -15.34 -20.34
C GLU A 168 -11.34 -14.52 -19.46
N GLU A 169 -10.07 -14.35 -19.86
CA GLU A 169 -9.01 -13.65 -19.14
C GLU A 169 -9.38 -12.23 -18.70
N PHE A 170 -10.22 -11.54 -19.47
CA PHE A 170 -10.67 -10.18 -19.14
C PHE A 170 -11.61 -10.12 -17.93
N ASN A 171 -12.08 -11.26 -17.41
CA ASN A 171 -12.87 -11.34 -16.18
C ASN A 171 -11.99 -11.35 -14.91
N TYR A 172 -10.67 -11.33 -15.08
CA TYR A 172 -9.72 -11.45 -13.98
C TYR A 172 -8.62 -10.41 -14.07
N PHE A 173 -7.95 -10.18 -12.95
CA PHE A 173 -6.73 -9.38 -12.90
C PHE A 173 -5.64 -10.06 -12.06
N LEU A 174 -4.40 -9.91 -12.53
CA LEU A 174 -3.22 -10.48 -11.87
C LEU A 174 -3.00 -9.83 -10.51
N SER A 175 -2.83 -10.64 -9.48
CA SER A 175 -2.64 -10.21 -8.11
C SER A 175 -1.56 -11.00 -7.38
N VAL A 176 -0.97 -10.39 -6.36
CA VAL A 176 -0.24 -11.09 -5.31
C VAL A 176 -0.98 -10.84 -4.00
N LEU A 177 -1.37 -11.91 -3.32
CA LEU A 177 -2.16 -11.88 -2.09
C LEU A 177 -1.27 -12.24 -0.91
N PHE A 178 -1.10 -11.32 0.04
CA PHE A 178 -0.33 -11.53 1.26
C PHE A 178 -1.24 -11.64 2.48
N PRO A 179 -0.92 -12.51 3.45
CA PRO A 179 -1.61 -12.50 4.73
C PRO A 179 -1.26 -11.23 5.51
N ASP A 180 -2.21 -10.72 6.29
CA ASP A 180 -2.05 -9.49 7.08
C ASP A 180 -0.86 -9.55 8.06
N GLU A 181 -0.59 -10.70 8.64
CA GLU A 181 0.52 -10.91 9.58
C GLU A 181 1.91 -10.72 8.96
N GLU A 182 2.04 -10.83 7.65
CA GLU A 182 3.31 -10.60 6.93
C GLU A 182 3.45 -9.18 6.39
N LEU A 183 2.39 -8.36 6.48
CA LEU A 183 2.40 -7.00 5.99
C LEU A 183 2.94 -6.02 7.05
N MET A 184 3.60 -4.99 6.57
CA MET A 184 4.06 -3.89 7.39
C MET A 184 3.76 -2.58 6.68
N ILE A 185 3.04 -1.71 7.35
CA ILE A 185 2.87 -0.34 6.88
C ILE A 185 4.01 0.49 7.46
N MET A 186 4.77 1.14 6.60
CA MET A 186 5.80 2.07 7.05
C MET A 186 5.21 3.43 7.39
N PRO A 187 5.78 4.15 8.36
CA PRO A 187 5.35 5.50 8.67
C PRO A 187 5.45 6.39 7.43
N TYR A 188 4.42 7.18 7.19
CA TYR A 188 4.41 8.16 6.12
C TYR A 188 4.49 9.55 6.74
N ASN A 189 5.72 10.06 6.88
CA ASN A 189 6.04 11.27 7.61
C ASN A 189 5.63 12.51 6.81
N ARG A 190 5.46 13.66 7.48
CA ARG A 190 5.08 14.93 6.88
C ARG A 190 6.14 15.98 7.12
N VAL A 191 6.33 16.84 6.11
CA VAL A 191 7.15 18.05 6.23
C VAL A 191 6.34 19.24 5.73
N VAL A 192 6.42 20.38 6.43
CA VAL A 192 5.63 21.57 6.10
C VAL A 192 6.55 22.77 5.96
N LYS A 193 6.26 23.59 4.97
CA LYS A 193 7.14 24.65 4.45
C LYS A 193 7.24 25.87 5.37
N ASP A 194 6.21 26.17 6.14
CA ASP A 194 6.12 27.33 7.00
C ASP A 194 5.18 27.08 8.19
N LEU A 195 5.23 27.93 9.19
CA LEU A 195 4.36 27.91 10.37
C LEU A 195 3.09 28.76 10.20
N ASN A 196 2.62 29.00 8.97
CA ASN A 196 1.43 29.80 8.68
C ASN A 196 1.48 31.21 9.26
N GLY A 197 2.67 31.82 9.28
CA GLY A 197 2.93 33.16 9.82
C GLY A 197 3.03 33.23 11.34
N LEU A 198 2.92 32.11 12.04
CA LEU A 198 3.06 32.06 13.50
C LEU A 198 4.54 32.09 13.91
N THR A 199 4.82 32.76 15.03
CA THR A 199 6.09 32.59 15.74
C THR A 199 6.15 31.20 16.38
N LYS A 200 7.34 30.74 16.77
CA LYS A 200 7.50 29.45 17.46
C LYS A 200 6.65 29.39 18.75
N GLU A 201 6.59 30.47 19.52
CA GLU A 201 5.81 30.55 20.76
C GLU A 201 4.30 30.46 20.49
N GLU A 202 3.78 31.21 19.52
CA GLU A 202 2.38 31.17 19.12
C GLU A 202 1.98 29.79 18.61
N PHE A 203 2.88 29.15 17.84
CA PHE A 203 2.66 27.77 17.35
C PHE A 203 2.57 26.78 18.51
N PHE A 204 3.53 26.79 19.47
CA PHE A 204 3.46 25.92 20.64
C PHE A 204 2.20 26.14 21.47
N ASN A 205 1.80 27.39 21.67
CA ASN A 205 0.56 27.74 22.38
C ASN A 205 -0.69 27.21 21.65
N ALA A 206 -0.69 27.19 20.31
CA ALA A 206 -1.80 26.63 19.54
C ALA A 206 -1.83 25.09 19.62
N VAL A 207 -0.67 24.44 19.47
CA VAL A 207 -0.53 22.97 19.53
C VAL A 207 -0.89 22.44 20.92
N SER A 208 -0.50 23.13 21.99
CA SER A 208 -0.75 22.71 23.38
C SER A 208 -2.24 22.61 23.76
N LYS A 209 -3.15 23.14 22.92
CA LYS A 209 -4.59 22.98 23.12
C LYS A 209 -5.04 21.54 22.87
N TYR A 210 -4.38 20.86 21.94
CA TYR A 210 -4.76 19.54 21.44
C TYR A 210 -3.77 18.45 21.82
N PHE A 211 -2.50 18.80 22.02
CA PHE A 211 -1.41 17.86 22.29
C PHE A 211 -0.64 18.26 23.55
N ASP A 212 -0.19 17.29 24.29
CA ASP A 212 0.86 17.50 25.28
C ASP A 212 2.22 17.48 24.58
N ILE A 213 3.12 18.38 24.95
CA ILE A 213 4.39 18.61 24.24
C ILE A 213 5.55 18.32 25.20
N GLU A 214 6.37 17.34 24.86
CA GLU A 214 7.55 16.97 25.63
C GLU A 214 8.83 17.16 24.79
N PRO A 215 9.79 18.01 25.25
CA PRO A 215 11.08 18.13 24.55
C PRO A 215 11.88 16.82 24.61
N ARG A 216 12.42 16.39 23.46
CA ARG A 216 13.28 15.20 23.31
C ARG A 216 14.73 15.56 22.94
N GLY A 217 15.03 16.83 22.75
CA GLY A 217 16.34 17.34 22.40
C GLY A 217 16.73 17.06 20.96
N LYS A 218 18.01 16.74 20.70
CA LYS A 218 18.54 16.61 19.33
C LYS A 218 18.52 15.19 18.76
N LYS A 219 18.16 14.17 19.55
CA LYS A 219 18.15 12.80 19.10
C LYS A 219 16.83 12.51 18.41
N ALA A 220 16.89 12.18 17.12
CA ALA A 220 15.74 11.76 16.35
C ALA A 220 15.11 10.48 16.92
N PHE A 221 13.78 10.38 16.88
CA PHE A 221 13.03 9.21 17.33
C PHE A 221 11.74 9.05 16.51
N TYR A 222 11.26 7.82 16.44
CA TYR A 222 9.89 7.52 16.02
C TYR A 222 8.98 7.45 17.25
N PRO A 223 7.70 7.88 17.15
CA PRO A 223 6.72 7.61 18.18
C PRO A 223 6.55 6.09 18.40
N GLU A 224 6.26 5.68 19.63
CA GLU A 224 6.17 4.27 20.02
C GLU A 224 4.72 3.79 20.11
N HIS A 225 3.77 4.73 20.19
CA HIS A 225 2.35 4.42 20.38
C HIS A 225 1.46 5.23 19.44
N LYS A 226 0.27 4.69 19.17
CA LYS A 226 -0.81 5.42 18.51
C LYS A 226 -1.18 6.68 19.32
N GLY A 227 -1.46 7.77 18.63
CA GLY A 227 -1.73 9.08 19.23
C GLY A 227 -0.47 9.87 19.59
N GLU A 228 0.71 9.34 19.27
CA GLU A 228 1.98 10.02 19.44
C GLU A 228 2.56 10.46 18.07
N PHE A 229 3.25 11.60 18.10
CA PHE A 229 3.91 12.17 16.91
C PHE A 229 5.27 12.72 17.33
N GLY A 230 6.30 12.42 16.55
CA GLY A 230 7.55 13.15 16.68
C GLY A 230 7.47 14.45 15.86
N MET A 231 7.85 15.56 16.46
CA MET A 231 7.90 16.86 15.79
C MET A 231 9.33 17.40 15.81
N TYR A 232 9.87 17.76 14.65
CA TYR A 232 11.17 18.40 14.53
C TYR A 232 11.00 19.87 14.12
N LEU A 233 11.44 20.77 15.00
CA LEU A 233 11.31 22.22 14.80
C LEU A 233 12.48 22.95 15.47
N GLY A 234 13.22 23.77 14.70
CA GLY A 234 14.30 24.61 15.23
C GLY A 234 15.43 23.78 15.86
N ASP A 235 15.89 22.75 15.18
CA ASP A 235 16.97 21.83 15.55
C ASP A 235 16.72 20.97 16.80
N GLU A 236 15.45 20.83 17.19
CA GLU A 236 15.05 20.02 18.33
C GLU A 236 13.84 19.15 18.00
N TRP A 237 13.84 17.96 18.60
CA TRP A 237 12.73 17.01 18.56
C TRP A 237 11.81 17.19 19.77
N TYR A 238 10.53 17.05 19.54
CA TYR A 238 9.46 17.10 20.53
C TYR A 238 8.55 15.90 20.34
N LEU A 239 8.14 15.25 21.43
CA LEU A 239 7.04 14.30 21.42
C LEU A 239 5.74 15.09 21.58
N LEU A 240 4.80 14.89 20.67
CA LEU A 240 3.42 15.34 20.78
C LEU A 240 2.56 14.13 21.13
N SER A 241 1.82 14.19 22.23
CA SER A 241 0.84 13.18 22.63
C SER A 241 -0.55 13.77 22.52
N ALA A 242 -1.41 13.15 21.71
CA ALA A 242 -2.78 13.58 21.51
C ALA A 242 -3.58 13.48 22.81
N LYS A 243 -4.32 14.55 23.18
CA LYS A 243 -5.18 14.52 24.36
C LYS A 243 -6.41 13.66 24.12
N GLU A 244 -6.95 13.05 25.15
CA GLU A 244 -8.16 12.21 25.07
C GLU A 244 -9.34 12.91 24.36
N SER A 245 -9.44 14.24 24.50
CA SER A 245 -10.51 15.05 23.93
C SER A 245 -10.55 15.09 22.39
N ILE A 246 -9.46 14.67 21.74
CA ILE A 246 -9.34 14.66 20.26
C ILE A 246 -9.20 13.24 19.69
N LEU A 247 -9.17 12.21 20.53
CA LEU A 247 -9.16 10.83 20.09
C LEU A 247 -10.57 10.38 19.69
N SER A 248 -10.67 9.56 18.67
CA SER A 248 -11.92 9.02 18.14
C SER A 248 -11.84 7.51 18.00
N GLU A 249 -12.98 6.83 18.21
CA GLU A 249 -13.15 5.40 17.92
C GLU A 249 -13.60 5.16 16.46
N ASP A 250 -13.90 6.22 15.70
CA ASP A 250 -14.25 6.11 14.30
C ASP A 250 -13.05 5.56 13.50
N PRO A 251 -13.26 4.58 12.60
CA PRO A 251 -12.17 3.96 11.86
C PRO A 251 -11.30 4.93 11.05
N VAL A 252 -11.85 6.06 10.58
CA VAL A 252 -11.11 7.07 9.80
C VAL A 252 -10.61 8.19 10.67
N ASP A 253 -11.50 8.80 11.49
CA ASP A 253 -11.17 9.95 12.33
C ASP A 253 -10.21 9.56 13.47
N GLY A 254 -10.21 8.28 13.87
CA GLY A 254 -9.30 7.73 14.88
C GLY A 254 -7.91 7.38 14.37
N LEU A 255 -7.62 7.53 13.07
CA LEU A 255 -6.28 7.33 12.54
C LEU A 255 -5.36 8.49 12.90
N ASP A 256 -4.11 8.21 13.24
CA ASP A 256 -3.12 9.25 13.55
C ASP A 256 -2.96 10.27 12.42
N VAL A 257 -3.12 9.83 11.17
CA VAL A 257 -3.08 10.73 10.01
C VAL A 257 -4.24 11.72 10.01
N ALA A 258 -5.44 11.31 10.44
CA ALA A 258 -6.60 12.18 10.57
C ALA A 258 -6.44 13.11 11.79
N VAL A 259 -6.04 12.57 12.93
CA VAL A 259 -5.77 13.36 14.15
C VAL A 259 -4.77 14.48 13.87
N LEU A 260 -3.63 14.19 13.24
CA LEU A 260 -2.65 15.22 12.90
C LEU A 260 -3.22 16.25 11.91
N GLN A 261 -3.98 15.78 10.90
CA GLN A 261 -4.59 16.66 9.89
C GLN A 261 -5.60 17.62 10.54
N ASP A 262 -6.54 17.09 11.33
CA ASP A 262 -7.71 17.83 11.77
C ASP A 262 -7.43 18.73 12.98
N PHE A 263 -6.41 18.39 13.79
CA PHE A 263 -6.11 19.15 15.01
C PHE A 263 -4.81 19.95 14.96
N LEU A 264 -3.94 19.73 13.94
CA LEU A 264 -2.72 20.49 13.80
C LEU A 264 -2.53 21.06 12.37
N LEU A 265 -2.52 20.22 11.34
CA LEU A 265 -2.19 20.68 10.00
C LEU A 265 -3.21 21.68 9.46
N THR A 266 -4.51 21.37 9.57
CA THR A 266 -5.58 22.26 9.09
C THR A 266 -5.77 23.49 9.97
N PRO A 267 -6.06 23.39 11.27
CA PRO A 267 -6.43 24.56 12.08
C PRO A 267 -5.25 25.46 12.45
N ILE A 268 -4.03 24.95 12.51
CA ILE A 268 -2.85 25.69 12.98
C ILE A 268 -1.96 26.09 11.79
N LEU A 269 -1.58 25.10 10.97
CA LEU A 269 -0.71 25.33 9.82
C LEU A 269 -1.45 25.74 8.55
N GLY A 270 -2.79 25.71 8.56
CA GLY A 270 -3.63 26.12 7.43
C GLY A 270 -3.49 25.22 6.21
N ILE A 271 -3.10 23.95 6.39
CA ILE A 271 -3.02 22.95 5.32
C ILE A 271 -4.41 22.38 5.10
N GLY A 272 -5.03 22.69 3.97
CA GLY A 272 -6.37 22.20 3.63
C GLY A 272 -6.34 20.76 3.12
N ASP A 273 -6.46 20.59 1.79
CA ASP A 273 -6.31 19.27 1.18
C ASP A 273 -4.83 18.97 0.91
N PRO A 274 -4.23 18.06 1.68
CA PRO A 274 -2.80 17.77 1.59
C PRO A 274 -2.36 17.17 0.24
N ARG A 275 -3.32 16.72 -0.59
CA ARG A 275 -3.05 16.18 -1.94
C ARG A 275 -2.73 17.25 -2.97
N VAL A 276 -3.10 18.50 -2.70
CA VAL A 276 -2.96 19.64 -3.62
C VAL A 276 -2.24 20.84 -3.00
N ASP A 277 -2.13 20.91 -1.68
CA ASP A 277 -1.40 22.00 -1.00
C ASP A 277 0.11 21.81 -1.23
N LYS A 278 0.76 22.82 -1.80
CA LYS A 278 2.21 22.80 -2.11
C LYS A 278 3.10 23.13 -0.92
N ARG A 279 2.53 23.43 0.24
CA ARG A 279 3.27 23.71 1.48
C ARG A 279 3.54 22.47 2.30
N ILE A 280 2.91 21.34 1.97
CA ILE A 280 3.15 20.05 2.62
C ILE A 280 3.79 19.09 1.63
N ASP A 281 4.71 18.25 2.11
CA ASP A 281 5.29 17.15 1.37
C ASP A 281 5.39 15.91 2.29
N PHE A 282 5.60 14.73 1.69
CA PHE A 282 5.52 13.44 2.35
C PHE A 282 6.82 12.66 2.20
N ILE A 283 7.28 12.09 3.29
CA ILE A 283 8.53 11.33 3.37
C ILE A 283 8.23 9.90 3.83
N GLY A 284 8.40 8.92 2.93
CA GLY A 284 8.26 7.51 3.29
C GLY A 284 9.26 7.09 4.35
N GLY A 285 8.83 6.24 5.30
CA GLY A 285 9.65 5.80 6.44
C GLY A 285 10.97 5.13 6.05
N ILE A 286 11.05 4.55 4.85
CA ILE A 286 12.27 3.94 4.30
C ILE A 286 13.44 4.94 4.21
N ARG A 287 13.17 6.25 4.07
CA ARG A 287 14.20 7.29 4.02
C ARG A 287 14.78 7.65 5.39
N GLY A 288 14.14 7.14 6.46
CA GLY A 288 14.56 7.39 7.83
C GLY A 288 14.30 8.82 8.33
N LEU A 289 14.60 9.04 9.62
CA LEU A 289 14.36 10.33 10.29
C LEU A 289 15.34 11.41 9.87
N LYS A 290 16.54 11.02 9.42
CA LYS A 290 17.54 11.98 8.94
C LYS A 290 17.03 12.81 7.76
N GLU A 291 16.26 12.21 6.86
CA GLU A 291 15.64 12.93 5.75
C GLU A 291 14.71 14.06 6.25
N LEU A 292 14.00 13.86 7.38
CA LEU A 292 13.14 14.89 7.96
C LEU A 292 13.97 16.09 8.44
N GLU A 293 15.08 15.82 9.13
CA GLU A 293 16.01 16.87 9.57
C GLU A 293 16.62 17.61 8.37
N ASP A 294 17.11 16.87 7.38
CA ASP A 294 17.70 17.42 6.17
C ASP A 294 16.69 18.31 5.41
N ARG A 295 15.42 17.89 5.30
CA ARG A 295 14.36 18.70 4.67
C ARG A 295 14.07 19.98 5.46
N VAL A 296 14.03 19.94 6.80
CA VAL A 296 13.82 21.14 7.62
C VAL A 296 15.01 22.11 7.51
N HIS A 297 16.23 21.61 7.37
CA HIS A 297 17.40 22.46 7.16
C HIS A 297 17.46 23.09 5.76
N ASN A 298 16.84 22.46 4.75
CA ASN A 298 16.98 22.91 3.36
C ASN A 298 15.79 23.73 2.87
N ASP A 299 14.57 23.22 2.99
CA ASP A 299 13.41 23.79 2.27
C ASP A 299 12.08 23.78 3.05
N MET A 300 12.05 23.17 4.24
CA MET A 300 10.89 23.08 5.11
C MET A 300 11.14 23.74 6.46
N ALA A 301 10.07 24.09 7.18
CA ALA A 301 10.19 24.71 8.50
C ALA A 301 9.98 23.71 9.65
N ILE A 302 9.19 22.66 9.41
CA ILE A 302 8.78 21.70 10.43
C ILE A 302 8.57 20.32 9.81
N ALA A 303 8.87 19.28 10.57
CA ALA A 303 8.63 17.90 10.18
C ALA A 303 7.90 17.12 11.27
N PHE A 304 7.14 16.11 10.86
CA PHE A 304 6.42 15.20 11.75
C PHE A 304 6.77 13.76 11.40
N SER A 305 7.31 13.00 12.37
CA SER A 305 7.39 11.54 12.29
C SER A 305 6.13 10.92 12.85
N MET A 306 5.61 9.94 12.14
CA MET A 306 4.31 9.31 12.42
C MET A 306 4.50 7.94 13.03
N PHE A 307 3.58 7.54 13.92
CA PHE A 307 3.39 6.14 14.22
C PHE A 307 2.77 5.44 12.99
N PRO A 308 3.26 4.26 12.59
CA PRO A 308 2.72 3.59 11.42
C PRO A 308 1.29 3.10 11.67
N THR A 309 0.39 3.36 10.74
CA THR A 309 -0.96 2.76 10.75
C THR A 309 -0.84 1.24 10.69
N SER A 310 -1.60 0.52 11.49
CA SER A 310 -1.61 -0.93 11.48
C SER A 310 -2.44 -1.49 10.29
N ILE A 311 -2.15 -2.72 9.89
CA ILE A 311 -2.96 -3.43 8.89
C ILE A 311 -4.40 -3.62 9.38
N SER A 312 -4.61 -3.85 10.68
CA SER A 312 -5.95 -3.96 11.25
C SER A 312 -6.75 -2.68 11.05
N GLU A 313 -6.17 -1.51 11.34
CA GLU A 313 -6.85 -0.22 11.12
C GLU A 313 -7.22 0.01 9.66
N LEU A 314 -6.35 -0.40 8.73
CA LEU A 314 -6.67 -0.31 7.30
C LEU A 314 -7.84 -1.22 6.92
N PHE A 315 -7.89 -2.42 7.46
CA PHE A 315 -9.01 -3.33 7.24
C PHE A 315 -10.30 -2.81 7.86
N ASP A 316 -10.24 -2.23 9.07
CA ASP A 316 -11.40 -1.66 9.74
C ASP A 316 -12.02 -0.51 8.93
N VAL A 317 -11.19 0.36 8.34
CA VAL A 317 -11.66 1.40 7.41
C VAL A 317 -12.36 0.78 6.19
N ALA A 318 -11.74 -0.23 5.58
CA ALA A 318 -12.29 -0.89 4.40
C ALA A 318 -13.55 -1.71 4.73
N ASP A 319 -13.63 -2.32 5.92
CA ASP A 319 -14.80 -3.06 6.40
C ASP A 319 -16.00 -2.16 6.70
N ALA A 320 -15.73 -0.93 7.13
CA ALA A 320 -16.74 0.10 7.30
C ALA A 320 -17.22 0.74 5.97
N ASP A 321 -16.71 0.28 4.81
CA ASP A 321 -16.91 0.88 3.49
C ASP A 321 -16.52 2.38 3.44
N MET A 322 -15.61 2.79 4.32
CA MET A 322 -15.08 4.14 4.40
C MET A 322 -13.83 4.30 3.53
N LEU A 323 -13.49 5.54 3.24
CA LEU A 323 -12.32 5.87 2.44
C LEU A 323 -11.42 6.81 3.23
N MET A 324 -10.17 6.45 3.35
CA MET A 324 -9.16 7.31 3.98
C MET A 324 -8.52 8.27 2.96
N LEU A 325 -7.87 9.29 3.46
CA LEU A 325 -6.97 10.10 2.65
C LEU A 325 -5.82 9.22 2.16
N SER A 326 -5.55 9.26 0.85
CA SER A 326 -4.54 8.47 0.13
C SER A 326 -3.10 8.84 0.56
N LEU A 327 -2.70 8.47 1.77
CA LEU A 327 -1.40 8.85 2.36
C LEU A 327 -0.77 7.72 3.16
N ILE A 328 -1.21 6.48 2.95
CA ILE A 328 -0.60 5.30 3.57
C ILE A 328 0.09 4.50 2.48
N HIS A 329 1.40 4.38 2.58
CA HIS A 329 2.17 3.43 1.79
C HIS A 329 2.33 2.15 2.58
N ILE A 330 1.64 1.10 2.14
CA ILE A 330 2.00 -0.26 2.53
C ILE A 330 3.33 -0.53 1.84
N SER A 331 4.40 -0.72 2.60
CA SER A 331 5.67 -1.05 1.98
C SER A 331 5.66 -2.52 1.57
N GLU A 332 5.53 -2.70 0.26
CA GLU A 332 6.14 -3.84 -0.38
C GLU A 332 7.66 -3.62 -0.42
N PRO A 333 8.47 -4.66 -0.14
CA PRO A 333 9.89 -4.62 -0.47
C PRO A 333 10.14 -4.39 -1.97
N THR A 334 9.12 -4.52 -2.80
CA THR A 334 9.19 -4.48 -4.27
C THR A 334 8.38 -3.38 -4.90
N ARG A 335 8.34 -2.20 -4.38
CA ARG A 335 8.01 -1.12 -5.28
C ARG A 335 9.21 -0.91 -6.20
N PRO A 336 9.19 -1.33 -7.50
CA PRO A 336 10.12 -0.78 -8.44
C PRO A 336 9.86 0.72 -8.40
N LEU A 337 10.79 1.46 -7.83
CA LEU A 337 10.92 2.88 -8.06
C LEU A 337 11.10 3.00 -9.57
N TYR A 338 10.00 3.39 -10.24
CA TYR A 338 9.97 3.72 -11.67
C TYR A 338 10.08 2.55 -12.67
N ILE A 339 8.92 2.05 -13.11
CA ILE A 339 8.74 1.93 -14.56
C ILE A 339 7.81 3.09 -14.95
N SER A 340 8.43 4.18 -15.39
CA SER A 340 7.79 5.30 -16.09
C SER A 340 7.16 4.83 -17.39
#